data_f6625ea13b4958445e49df1469bc1662
#
_entry.id   f6625ea13b4958445e49df1469bc1662
#
_cell.length_a   1.000
_cell.length_b   1.000
_cell.length_c   1.000
_cell.angle_alpha   90.00
_cell.angle_beta   90.00
_cell.angle_gamma   90.00
#
_symmetry.space_group_name_H-M   'P 1'
#
loop_
_entity.id
_entity.type
_entity.pdbx_description
1 polymer ?
#
loop_
_entity_poly.entity_id
_entity_poly.type
_entity_poly.pdbx_seq_one_letter_code
_entity_poly.pdbx_strand_id
1 'polypeptide(L)'
;RFPAQSAEEAADWVVKLVRERIPERFNLDPFTEIQVLAPMYRGPAGITSLNERLQEALNPGGPLIAEKRLFGQTFRPGDKVMQTKNDYEKGVFNGDIGMIEEISSVDNLMLIEFEGRKIDYPFSDADQLVLGYAVSVHKAQGSEFPAIVLPLLTQHYMMLQRNLFYTAVTRAQKLCVLVSNPRAMAIAVKNNEVAKRWTGLKWRVSGAATLE
;
A
#
# COMPACT_ATOMS: atom_id res chain seq x y z
N ARG A 1 19.64 1.13 0.73
CA ARG A 1 19.12 0.40 1.88
C ARG A 1 19.34 1.18 3.16
N PHE A 2 18.34 1.23 4.04
CA PHE A 2 18.40 1.82 5.37
C PHE A 2 18.28 0.70 6.41
N PRO A 3 19.20 0.64 7.39
CA PRO A 3 19.14 -0.39 8.43
C PRO A 3 18.02 -0.05 9.43
N ALA A 4 17.29 -1.07 9.89
CA ALA A 4 16.33 -0.96 10.99
C ALA A 4 16.37 -2.26 11.80
N GLN A 5 16.43 -2.13 13.13
CA GLN A 5 16.48 -3.25 14.05
C GLN A 5 15.12 -3.56 14.67
N SER A 6 14.25 -2.54 14.80
CA SER A 6 12.89 -2.66 15.31
C SER A 6 11.84 -2.21 14.30
N ALA A 7 10.58 -2.51 14.59
CA ALA A 7 9.46 -2.07 13.76
C ALA A 7 9.20 -0.57 13.87
N GLU A 8 9.42 -0.02 15.05
CA GLU A 8 9.31 1.41 15.31
C GLU A 8 10.35 2.18 14.52
N GLU A 9 11.62 1.76 14.60
CA GLU A 9 12.70 2.35 13.85
C GLU A 9 12.44 2.27 12.31
N ALA A 10 11.89 1.15 11.85
CA ALA A 10 11.54 1.00 10.44
C ALA A 10 10.41 1.95 10.04
N ALA A 11 9.40 2.12 10.88
CA ALA A 11 8.31 3.06 10.61
C ALA A 11 8.81 4.51 10.58
N ASP A 12 9.69 4.90 11.51
CA ASP A 12 10.31 6.23 11.54
C ASP A 12 11.12 6.48 10.26
N TRP A 13 11.91 5.49 9.82
CA TRP A 13 12.62 5.58 8.55
C TRP A 13 11.69 5.69 7.36
N VAL A 14 10.59 4.93 7.31
CA VAL A 14 9.61 5.00 6.21
C VAL A 14 9.05 6.42 6.12
N VAL A 15 8.57 6.99 7.23
CA VAL A 15 8.01 8.35 7.28
C VAL A 15 9.06 9.38 6.81
N LYS A 16 10.27 9.32 7.35
CA LYS A 16 11.36 10.24 6.99
C LYS A 16 11.76 10.13 5.51
N LEU A 17 11.78 8.93 4.96
CA LEU A 17 12.11 8.68 3.55
C LEU A 17 11.06 9.27 2.63
N VAL A 18 9.78 9.04 2.92
CA VAL A 18 8.66 9.50 2.07
C VAL A 18 8.49 11.01 2.17
N ARG A 19 8.57 11.59 3.38
CA ARG A 19 8.34 13.01 3.62
C ARG A 19 9.48 13.91 3.17
N GLU A 20 10.74 13.47 3.38
CA GLU A 20 11.92 14.34 3.27
C GLU A 20 12.94 13.80 2.25
N ARG A 21 13.54 12.64 2.53
CA ARG A 21 14.76 12.18 1.86
C ARG A 21 14.60 11.90 0.37
N ILE A 22 13.49 11.26 -0.02
CA ILE A 22 13.25 10.92 -1.43
C ILE A 22 12.84 12.17 -2.20
N PRO A 23 11.87 12.99 -1.72
CA PRO A 23 11.55 14.26 -2.37
C PRO A 23 12.76 15.18 -2.56
N GLU A 24 13.54 15.42 -1.51
CA GLU A 24 14.71 16.30 -1.57
C GLU A 24 15.79 15.82 -2.56
N ARG A 25 16.04 14.51 -2.62
CA ARG A 25 17.14 13.96 -3.40
C ARG A 25 16.78 13.67 -4.85
N PHE A 26 15.55 13.25 -5.11
CA PHE A 26 15.12 12.74 -6.41
C PHE A 26 14.04 13.60 -7.05
N ASN A 27 13.59 14.65 -6.38
CA ASN A 27 12.52 15.56 -6.82
C ASN A 27 11.24 14.79 -7.20
N LEU A 28 10.84 13.83 -6.33
CA LEU A 28 9.64 13.03 -6.50
C LEU A 28 8.56 13.49 -5.53
N ASP A 29 7.33 13.57 -6.02
CA ASP A 29 6.17 13.94 -5.22
C ASP A 29 5.77 12.81 -4.26
N PRO A 30 5.63 13.07 -2.93
CA PRO A 30 5.32 12.04 -1.94
C PRO A 30 3.93 11.43 -2.08
N PHE A 31 2.97 12.16 -2.69
CA PHE A 31 1.60 11.69 -2.84
C PHE A 31 1.41 10.84 -4.10
N THR A 32 1.98 11.26 -5.22
CA THR A 32 1.72 10.65 -6.53
C THR A 32 2.84 9.73 -7.01
N GLU A 33 4.10 9.97 -6.62
CA GLU A 33 5.25 9.25 -7.17
C GLU A 33 5.91 8.28 -6.19
N ILE A 34 5.58 8.36 -4.89
CA ILE A 34 6.14 7.46 -3.86
C ILE A 34 5.05 6.56 -3.30
N GLN A 35 5.29 5.26 -3.29
CA GLN A 35 4.39 4.28 -2.70
C GLN A 35 5.10 3.44 -1.63
N VAL A 36 4.50 3.36 -0.45
CA VAL A 36 4.96 2.42 0.57
C VAL A 36 4.27 1.07 0.36
N LEU A 37 5.07 0.00 0.26
CA LEU A 37 4.57 -1.36 0.15
C LEU A 37 4.92 -2.12 1.43
N ALA A 38 3.93 -2.54 2.21
CA ALA A 38 4.18 -3.28 3.44
C ALA A 38 3.66 -4.72 3.35
N PRO A 39 4.37 -5.70 3.94
CA PRO A 39 3.98 -7.11 3.86
C PRO A 39 2.83 -7.47 4.81
N MET A 40 2.55 -6.67 5.84
CA MET A 40 1.58 -6.96 6.91
C MET A 40 0.69 -5.76 7.22
N TYR A 41 -0.50 -6.04 7.75
CA TYR A 41 -1.45 -5.01 8.17
C TYR A 41 -1.16 -4.48 9.58
N ARG A 42 -0.79 -5.35 10.52
CA ARG A 42 -0.64 -5.03 11.95
C ARG A 42 0.82 -4.72 12.33
N GLY A 43 0.96 -4.04 13.46
CA GLY A 43 2.24 -3.64 14.05
C GLY A 43 2.73 -2.27 13.58
N PRO A 44 3.79 -1.72 14.18
CA PRO A 44 4.27 -0.35 13.93
C PRO A 44 4.70 -0.10 12.49
N ALA A 45 5.32 -1.09 11.84
CA ALA A 45 5.66 -1.07 10.40
C ALA A 45 4.60 -1.77 9.52
N GLY A 46 3.37 -1.95 10.03
CA GLY A 46 2.23 -2.48 9.30
C GLY A 46 1.46 -1.38 8.57
N ILE A 47 0.64 -1.79 7.59
CA ILE A 47 -0.11 -0.89 6.70
C ILE A 47 -0.96 0.11 7.49
N THR A 48 -1.68 -0.35 8.53
CA THR A 48 -2.56 0.52 9.31
C THR A 48 -1.78 1.63 10.00
N SER A 49 -0.76 1.29 10.78
CA SER A 49 0.06 2.28 11.48
C SER A 49 0.85 3.18 10.53
N LEU A 50 1.38 2.63 9.43
CA LEU A 50 2.09 3.44 8.43
C LEU A 50 1.17 4.44 7.74
N ASN A 51 -0.07 4.08 7.44
CA ASN A 51 -1.04 5.00 6.85
C ASN A 51 -1.35 6.17 7.80
N GLU A 52 -1.62 5.88 9.08
CA GLU A 52 -1.88 6.92 10.09
C GLU A 52 -0.68 7.87 10.25
N ARG A 53 0.53 7.32 10.35
CA ARG A 53 1.77 8.09 10.51
C ARG A 53 2.12 8.91 9.26
N LEU A 54 1.91 8.36 8.07
CA LEU A 54 2.15 9.06 6.82
C LEU A 54 1.10 10.14 6.58
N GLN A 55 -0.17 9.90 6.88
CA GLN A 55 -1.22 10.92 6.85
C GLN A 55 -0.83 12.11 7.75
N GLU A 56 -0.48 11.84 9.01
CA GLU A 56 -0.10 12.91 9.93
C GLU A 56 1.16 13.66 9.50
N ALA A 57 2.11 12.97 8.86
CA ALA A 57 3.35 13.58 8.40
C ALA A 57 3.21 14.39 7.11
N LEU A 58 2.34 13.97 6.18
CA LEU A 58 2.19 14.56 4.85
C LEU A 58 0.97 15.47 4.74
N ASN A 59 -0.11 15.13 5.44
CA ASN A 59 -1.39 15.85 5.43
C ASN A 59 -1.92 15.99 6.87
N PRO A 60 -1.23 16.76 7.73
CA PRO A 60 -1.61 16.89 9.13
C PRO A 60 -2.99 17.52 9.29
N GLY A 61 -3.76 17.03 10.27
CA GLY A 61 -5.03 17.61 10.64
C GLY A 61 -4.89 18.99 11.27
N GLY A 62 -6.00 19.72 11.36
CA GLY A 62 -6.01 21.02 11.98
C GLY A 62 -7.43 21.57 12.16
N PRO A 63 -7.61 22.62 13.00
CA PRO A 63 -8.93 23.15 13.35
C PRO A 63 -9.71 23.75 12.17
N LEU A 64 -9.03 24.05 11.06
CA LEU A 64 -9.64 24.60 9.84
C LEU A 64 -9.75 23.58 8.70
N ILE A 65 -9.32 22.34 8.93
CA ILE A 65 -9.36 21.28 7.91
C ILE A 65 -10.68 20.51 8.06
N ALA A 66 -11.42 20.40 6.97
CA ALA A 66 -12.64 19.63 6.90
C ALA A 66 -12.33 18.13 6.96
N GLU A 67 -12.13 17.58 8.17
CA GLU A 67 -11.91 16.15 8.33
C GLU A 67 -13.21 15.42 8.68
N LYS A 68 -13.33 14.19 8.22
CA LYS A 68 -14.48 13.33 8.49
C LYS A 68 -14.05 11.94 8.94
N ARG A 69 -14.58 11.50 10.08
CA ARG A 69 -14.37 10.13 10.55
C ARG A 69 -15.50 9.23 10.05
N LEU A 70 -15.17 8.26 9.20
CA LEU A 70 -16.10 7.31 8.59
C LEU A 70 -15.52 5.89 8.74
N PHE A 71 -16.35 4.94 9.15
CA PHE A 71 -15.98 3.51 9.28
C PHE A 71 -14.66 3.28 10.04
N GLY A 72 -14.39 4.09 11.07
CA GLY A 72 -13.20 3.96 11.92
C GLY A 72 -11.93 4.64 11.38
N GLN A 73 -11.98 5.22 10.17
CA GLN A 73 -10.88 5.99 9.58
C GLN A 73 -11.24 7.49 9.53
N THR A 74 -10.22 8.33 9.64
CA THR A 74 -10.34 9.77 9.45
C THR A 74 -9.83 10.11 8.06
N PHE A 75 -10.66 10.79 7.27
CA PHE A 75 -10.34 11.28 5.93
C PHE A 75 -10.25 12.79 5.93
N ARG A 76 -9.31 13.33 5.15
CA ARG A 76 -9.04 14.76 4.99
C ARG A 76 -8.93 15.11 3.50
N PRO A 77 -9.30 16.32 3.07
CA PRO A 77 -8.89 16.80 1.75
C PRO A 77 -7.38 16.71 1.59
N GLY A 78 -6.91 16.26 0.44
CA GLY A 78 -5.50 15.97 0.18
C GLY A 78 -5.05 14.56 0.59
N ASP A 79 -5.92 13.73 1.17
CA ASP A 79 -5.53 12.34 1.48
C ASP A 79 -5.44 11.47 0.24
N LYS A 80 -4.41 10.64 0.23
CA LYS A 80 -4.28 9.53 -0.71
C LYS A 80 -5.11 8.34 -0.20
N VAL A 81 -6.03 7.87 -1.02
CA VAL A 81 -6.93 6.76 -0.70
C VAL A 81 -6.83 5.63 -1.71
N MET A 82 -7.27 4.44 -1.32
CA MET A 82 -7.35 3.28 -2.20
C MET A 82 -8.73 2.65 -2.13
N GLN A 83 -9.32 2.36 -3.28
CA GLN A 83 -10.55 1.58 -3.42
C GLN A 83 -10.29 0.11 -3.03
N THR A 84 -11.18 -0.49 -2.25
CA THR A 84 -11.03 -1.87 -1.76
C THR A 84 -11.95 -2.88 -2.43
N LYS A 85 -12.98 -2.41 -3.13
CA LYS A 85 -13.99 -3.22 -3.85
C LYS A 85 -14.18 -2.67 -5.25
N ASN A 86 -14.66 -3.50 -6.18
CA ASN A 86 -15.05 -2.99 -7.50
C ASN A 86 -16.39 -2.26 -7.40
N ASP A 87 -16.46 -1.06 -7.92
CA ASP A 87 -17.69 -0.28 -8.11
C ASP A 87 -17.84 0.05 -9.59
N TYR A 88 -18.68 -0.72 -10.27
CA TYR A 88 -18.90 -0.60 -11.71
C TYR A 88 -19.72 0.64 -12.09
N GLU A 89 -20.54 1.16 -11.16
CA GLU A 89 -21.34 2.36 -11.40
C GLU A 89 -20.46 3.61 -11.41
N LYS A 90 -19.53 3.70 -10.46
CA LYS A 90 -18.53 4.77 -10.39
C LYS A 90 -17.36 4.54 -11.34
N GLY A 91 -17.20 3.32 -11.86
CA GLY A 91 -16.08 2.94 -12.71
C GLY A 91 -14.73 2.96 -11.97
N VAL A 92 -14.74 2.63 -10.66
CA VAL A 92 -13.54 2.48 -9.83
C VAL A 92 -13.39 1.04 -9.37
N PHE A 93 -12.17 0.56 -9.31
CA PHE A 93 -11.88 -0.84 -9.08
C PHE A 93 -10.99 -1.06 -7.86
N ASN A 94 -11.04 -2.29 -7.36
CA ASN A 94 -10.23 -2.69 -6.23
C ASN A 94 -8.74 -2.54 -6.52
N GLY A 95 -8.07 -1.66 -5.77
CA GLY A 95 -6.66 -1.30 -5.94
C GLY A 95 -6.44 0.07 -6.56
N ASP A 96 -7.47 0.71 -7.13
CA ASP A 96 -7.36 2.06 -7.67
C ASP A 96 -6.99 3.04 -6.56
N ILE A 97 -6.05 3.91 -6.85
CA ILE A 97 -5.57 4.95 -5.94
C ILE A 97 -6.15 6.28 -6.40
N GLY A 98 -6.71 7.03 -5.44
CA GLY A 98 -7.25 8.35 -5.68
C GLY A 98 -6.78 9.37 -4.64
N MET A 99 -7.10 10.64 -4.90
CA MET A 99 -6.85 11.76 -4.00
C MET A 99 -8.17 12.43 -3.63
N ILE A 100 -8.40 12.62 -2.34
CA ILE A 100 -9.57 13.37 -1.86
C ILE A 100 -9.31 14.86 -2.14
N GLU A 101 -10.13 15.47 -2.98
CA GLU A 101 -10.05 16.91 -3.24
C GLU A 101 -10.85 17.72 -2.22
N GLU A 102 -12.06 17.25 -1.91
CA GLU A 102 -12.99 17.97 -1.06
C GLU A 102 -13.83 17.01 -0.20
N ILE A 103 -14.25 17.47 0.97
CA ILE A 103 -15.21 16.78 1.85
C ILE A 103 -16.37 17.74 2.17
N SER A 104 -17.55 17.44 1.63
CA SER A 104 -18.79 18.19 1.91
C SER A 104 -19.61 17.47 2.98
N SER A 105 -19.66 18.05 4.19
CA SER A 105 -20.57 17.55 5.25
C SER A 105 -22.02 17.93 5.02
N VAL A 106 -22.30 18.92 4.16
CA VAL A 106 -23.65 19.34 3.79
C VAL A 106 -24.28 18.31 2.86
N ASP A 107 -23.52 17.92 1.84
CA ASP A 107 -23.98 16.97 0.82
C ASP A 107 -23.72 15.51 1.20
N ASN A 108 -22.99 15.27 2.29
CA ASN A 108 -22.56 13.95 2.76
C ASN A 108 -21.77 13.16 1.72
N LEU A 109 -20.84 13.84 1.03
CA LEU A 109 -19.97 13.23 0.02
C LEU A 109 -18.53 13.73 0.11
N MET A 110 -17.63 12.98 -0.51
CA MET A 110 -16.26 13.37 -0.81
C MET A 110 -16.10 13.47 -2.33
N LEU A 111 -15.40 14.48 -2.80
CA LEU A 111 -14.94 14.55 -4.18
C LEU A 111 -13.57 13.89 -4.24
N ILE A 112 -13.46 12.80 -4.99
CA ILE A 112 -12.22 12.03 -5.10
C ILE A 112 -11.79 11.95 -6.57
N GLU A 113 -10.54 12.28 -6.84
CA GLU A 113 -9.93 12.10 -8.15
C GLU A 113 -9.30 10.72 -8.26
N PHE A 114 -9.77 9.90 -9.20
CA PHE A 114 -9.17 8.64 -9.60
C PHE A 114 -8.73 8.73 -11.08
N GLU A 115 -7.44 8.61 -11.36
CA GLU A 115 -6.88 8.63 -12.73
C GLU A 115 -7.37 9.81 -13.58
N GLY A 116 -7.40 11.02 -13.00
CA GLY A 116 -7.85 12.25 -13.66
C GLY A 116 -9.38 12.41 -13.75
N ARG A 117 -10.17 11.49 -13.22
CA ARG A 117 -11.63 11.57 -13.16
C ARG A 117 -12.09 11.93 -11.76
N LYS A 118 -12.90 12.97 -11.64
CA LYS A 118 -13.50 13.40 -10.38
C LYS A 118 -14.82 12.64 -10.16
N ILE A 119 -14.94 12.05 -8.99
CA ILE A 119 -16.05 11.19 -8.63
C ILE A 119 -16.65 11.67 -7.31
N ASP A 120 -17.97 11.93 -7.31
CA ASP A 120 -18.72 12.16 -6.11
C ASP A 120 -18.89 10.85 -5.34
N TYR A 121 -18.30 10.79 -4.16
CA TYR A 121 -18.20 9.59 -3.35
C TYR A 121 -19.02 9.76 -2.06
N PRO A 122 -20.24 9.17 -1.97
CA PRO A 122 -21.08 9.28 -0.79
C PRO A 122 -20.42 8.73 0.47
N PHE A 123 -20.67 9.34 1.62
CA PHE A 123 -20.16 8.85 2.90
C PHE A 123 -20.62 7.43 3.24
N SER A 124 -21.80 7.01 2.74
CA SER A 124 -22.32 5.65 2.90
C SER A 124 -21.39 4.59 2.29
N ASP A 125 -20.64 4.95 1.25
CA ASP A 125 -19.80 4.03 0.49
C ASP A 125 -18.34 4.03 0.97
N ALA A 126 -18.03 4.90 1.95
CA ALA A 126 -16.65 5.06 2.45
C ALA A 126 -16.09 3.80 3.17
N ASP A 127 -16.92 2.78 3.44
CA ASP A 127 -16.47 1.44 3.87
C ASP A 127 -15.63 0.73 2.81
N GLN A 128 -15.68 1.20 1.56
CA GLN A 128 -14.91 0.70 0.42
C GLN A 128 -13.57 1.43 0.23
N LEU A 129 -13.31 2.46 1.03
CA LEU A 129 -12.09 3.25 0.97
C LEU A 129 -11.17 2.97 2.16
N VAL A 130 -9.88 3.01 1.91
CA VAL A 130 -8.84 3.03 2.93
C VAL A 130 -7.78 4.07 2.57
N LEU A 131 -7.01 4.55 3.56
CA LEU A 131 -5.84 5.37 3.26
C LEU A 131 -4.87 4.60 2.37
N GLY A 132 -4.32 5.27 1.37
CA GLY A 132 -3.52 4.68 0.30
C GLY A 132 -2.02 4.99 0.35
N TYR A 133 -1.53 5.66 1.41
CA TYR A 133 -0.10 5.97 1.55
C TYR A 133 0.76 4.71 1.66
N ALA A 134 0.29 3.71 2.40
CA ALA A 134 0.88 2.39 2.48
C ALA A 134 -0.15 1.32 2.07
N VAL A 135 0.24 0.42 1.17
CA VAL A 135 -0.62 -0.66 0.69
C VAL A 135 0.09 -2.01 0.80
N SER A 136 -0.66 -3.12 0.71
CA SER A 136 -0.02 -4.43 0.69
C SER A 136 0.64 -4.69 -0.66
N VAL A 137 1.72 -5.50 -0.64
CA VAL A 137 2.39 -5.93 -1.88
C VAL A 137 1.41 -6.60 -2.85
N HIS A 138 0.40 -7.33 -2.33
CA HIS A 138 -0.63 -7.98 -3.14
C HIS A 138 -1.55 -6.97 -3.84
N LYS A 139 -1.93 -5.90 -3.14
CA LYS A 139 -2.77 -4.84 -3.72
C LYS A 139 -2.04 -3.99 -4.77
N ALA A 140 -0.72 -3.95 -4.70
CA ALA A 140 0.12 -3.27 -5.69
C ALA A 140 0.41 -4.13 -6.94
N GLN A 141 -0.12 -5.35 -7.03
CA GLN A 141 0.05 -6.18 -8.22
C GLN A 141 -0.66 -5.55 -9.42
N GLY A 142 0.07 -5.42 -10.52
CA GLY A 142 -0.42 -4.75 -11.74
C GLY A 142 -0.08 -3.25 -11.81
N SER A 143 0.15 -2.59 -10.67
CA SER A 143 0.55 -1.18 -10.61
C SER A 143 2.07 -1.02 -10.60
N GLU A 144 2.55 0.12 -11.07
CA GLU A 144 3.96 0.52 -11.03
C GLU A 144 4.08 1.94 -10.50
N PHE A 145 5.17 2.22 -9.76
CA PHE A 145 5.40 3.51 -9.12
C PHE A 145 6.81 4.02 -9.42
N PRO A 146 7.02 5.31 -9.63
CA PRO A 146 8.36 5.88 -9.80
C PRO A 146 9.30 5.49 -8.67
N ALA A 147 8.84 5.54 -7.41
CA ALA A 147 9.59 5.10 -6.26
C ALA A 147 8.76 4.22 -5.31
N ILE A 148 9.37 3.19 -4.74
CA ILE A 148 8.79 2.41 -3.65
C ILE A 148 9.67 2.45 -2.41
N VAL A 149 9.02 2.39 -1.24
CA VAL A 149 9.65 2.17 0.06
C VAL A 149 9.09 0.87 0.65
N LEU A 150 9.98 -0.09 0.97
CA LEU A 150 9.61 -1.43 1.40
C LEU A 150 10.25 -1.75 2.76
N PRO A 151 9.50 -1.72 3.88
CA PRO A 151 9.96 -2.23 5.16
C PRO A 151 9.97 -3.77 5.17
N LEU A 152 11.14 -4.36 5.48
CA LEU A 152 11.34 -5.81 5.58
C LEU A 152 12.06 -6.16 6.88
N LEU A 153 11.32 -6.71 7.84
CA LEU A 153 11.82 -7.06 9.17
C LEU A 153 11.61 -8.55 9.45
N THR A 154 12.41 -9.10 10.37
CA THR A 154 12.32 -10.52 10.74
C THR A 154 10.96 -10.91 11.35
N GLN A 155 10.25 -9.98 11.98
CA GLN A 155 8.89 -10.20 12.47
C GLN A 155 7.88 -10.48 11.35
N HIS A 156 8.21 -10.12 10.10
CA HIS A 156 7.41 -10.44 8.91
C HIS A 156 7.69 -11.84 8.36
N TYR A 157 8.26 -12.76 9.18
CA TYR A 157 8.80 -14.05 8.76
C TYR A 157 7.90 -14.82 7.80
N MET A 158 6.60 -14.93 8.10
CA MET A 158 5.63 -15.63 7.25
C MET A 158 5.49 -15.02 5.84
N MET A 159 5.81 -13.74 5.70
CA MET A 159 5.70 -12.98 4.45
C MET A 159 7.07 -12.77 3.77
N LEU A 160 8.18 -13.20 4.43
CA LEU A 160 9.53 -13.13 3.85
C LEU A 160 9.73 -14.27 2.83
N GLN A 161 9.02 -14.17 1.71
CA GLN A 161 9.10 -15.11 0.60
C GLN A 161 9.71 -14.43 -0.62
N ARG A 162 10.49 -15.19 -1.39
CA ARG A 162 11.19 -14.70 -2.57
C ARG A 162 10.25 -14.12 -3.62
N ASN A 163 9.12 -14.76 -3.85
CA ASN A 163 8.10 -14.28 -4.78
C ASN A 163 7.50 -12.93 -4.35
N LEU A 164 7.17 -12.76 -3.05
CA LEU A 164 6.63 -11.52 -2.53
C LEU A 164 7.67 -10.38 -2.63
N PHE A 165 8.92 -10.67 -2.25
CA PHE A 165 10.01 -9.71 -2.36
C PHE A 165 10.24 -9.29 -3.82
N TYR A 166 10.28 -10.25 -4.74
CA TYR A 166 10.41 -9.98 -6.17
C TYR A 166 9.24 -9.13 -6.68
N THR A 167 8.00 -9.51 -6.36
CA THR A 167 6.79 -8.75 -6.73
C THR A 167 6.89 -7.30 -6.24
N ALA A 168 7.30 -7.08 -4.99
CA ALA A 168 7.43 -5.73 -4.45
C ALA A 168 8.50 -4.91 -5.19
N VAL A 169 9.69 -5.47 -5.37
CA VAL A 169 10.82 -4.75 -6.02
C VAL A 169 10.51 -4.38 -7.47
N THR A 170 9.81 -5.27 -8.19
CA THR A 170 9.42 -5.02 -9.59
C THR A 170 8.30 -3.99 -9.76
N ARG A 171 7.72 -3.48 -8.69
CA ARG A 171 6.77 -2.33 -8.74
C ARG A 171 7.49 -0.99 -8.87
N ALA A 172 8.79 -0.92 -8.61
CA ALA A 172 9.57 0.30 -8.74
C ALA A 172 10.05 0.52 -10.18
N GLN A 173 9.71 1.66 -10.76
CA GLN A 173 10.21 2.06 -12.09
C GLN A 173 11.63 2.63 -12.02
N LYS A 174 11.89 3.51 -11.04
CA LYS A 174 13.17 4.26 -10.93
C LYS A 174 13.92 3.99 -9.64
N LEU A 175 13.21 3.89 -8.52
CA LEU A 175 13.81 3.81 -7.19
C LEU A 175 13.13 2.79 -6.29
N CYS A 176 13.90 1.85 -5.75
CA CYS A 176 13.44 0.95 -4.70
C CYS A 176 14.29 1.16 -3.44
N VAL A 177 13.65 1.60 -2.35
CA VAL A 177 14.30 1.83 -1.05
C VAL A 177 13.85 0.75 -0.07
N LEU A 178 14.82 -0.01 0.44
CA LEU A 178 14.58 -1.05 1.45
C LEU A 178 14.92 -0.52 2.84
N VAL A 179 13.98 -0.65 3.77
CA VAL A 179 14.17 -0.43 5.20
C VAL A 179 14.19 -1.79 5.89
N SER A 180 15.38 -2.32 6.19
CA SER A 180 15.49 -3.73 6.57
C SER A 180 16.73 -4.03 7.39
N ASN A 181 16.68 -5.15 8.14
CA ASN A 181 17.90 -5.76 8.67
C ASN A 181 18.46 -6.82 7.71
N PRO A 182 19.77 -7.15 7.81
CA PRO A 182 20.40 -8.12 6.92
C PRO A 182 19.77 -9.51 6.96
N ARG A 183 19.28 -9.92 8.13
CA ARG A 183 18.67 -11.24 8.34
C ARG A 183 17.33 -11.36 7.61
N ALA A 184 16.48 -10.34 7.68
CA ALA A 184 15.20 -10.33 6.98
C ALA A 184 15.40 -10.41 5.46
N MET A 185 16.35 -9.64 4.92
CA MET A 185 16.71 -9.72 3.50
C MET A 185 17.20 -11.11 3.08
N ALA A 186 18.11 -11.70 3.88
CA ALA A 186 18.64 -13.03 3.58
C ALA A 186 17.51 -14.09 3.57
N ILE A 187 16.56 -14.00 4.49
CA ILE A 187 15.39 -14.89 4.53
C ILE A 187 14.53 -14.66 3.28
N ALA A 188 14.14 -13.41 2.98
CA ALA A 188 13.30 -13.08 1.84
C ALA A 188 13.87 -13.56 0.50
N VAL A 189 15.19 -13.45 0.30
CA VAL A 189 15.86 -13.91 -0.92
C VAL A 189 15.97 -15.43 -1.00
N LYS A 190 16.25 -16.11 0.13
CA LYS A 190 16.47 -17.55 0.17
C LYS A 190 15.18 -18.38 0.23
N ASN A 191 14.13 -17.83 0.86
CA ASN A 191 12.87 -18.54 1.06
C ASN A 191 12.11 -18.67 -0.27
N ASN A 192 12.20 -19.85 -0.87
CA ASN A 192 11.50 -20.22 -2.11
C ASN A 192 10.40 -21.24 -1.85
N GLU A 193 9.90 -21.33 -0.62
CA GLU A 193 8.77 -22.20 -0.29
C GLU A 193 7.49 -21.64 -0.92
N VAL A 194 7.26 -22.04 -2.16
CA VAL A 194 5.96 -21.85 -2.81
C VAL A 194 5.04 -22.94 -2.26
N ALA A 195 3.95 -22.55 -1.63
CA ALA A 195 2.92 -23.50 -1.23
C ALA A 195 2.58 -24.37 -2.44
N LYS A 196 2.82 -25.70 -2.34
CA LYS A 196 2.53 -26.63 -3.42
C LYS A 196 1.04 -26.52 -3.74
N ARG A 197 0.74 -25.94 -4.89
CA ARG A 197 -0.65 -25.89 -5.36
C ARG A 197 -1.02 -27.31 -5.82
N TRP A 198 -1.94 -27.91 -5.14
CA TRP A 198 -2.54 -29.18 -5.55
C TRP A 198 -3.49 -28.90 -6.73
N THR A 199 -2.93 -28.78 -7.93
CA THR A 199 -3.74 -28.65 -9.14
C THR A 199 -3.72 -29.96 -9.88
N GLY A 200 -4.89 -30.47 -10.27
CA GLY A 200 -4.99 -31.64 -11.15
C GLY A 200 -4.54 -31.38 -12.60
N LEU A 201 -4.00 -30.17 -12.89
CA LEU A 201 -3.64 -29.76 -14.25
C LEU A 201 -2.57 -30.66 -14.86
N LYS A 202 -1.51 -31.00 -14.10
CA LYS A 202 -0.44 -31.87 -14.56
C LYS A 202 -0.99 -33.23 -15.02
N TRP A 203 -1.91 -33.83 -14.23
CA TRP A 203 -2.54 -35.11 -14.52
C TRP A 203 -3.47 -35.01 -15.73
N ARG A 204 -4.24 -33.92 -15.85
CA ARG A 204 -5.14 -33.69 -17.00
C ARG A 204 -4.39 -33.50 -18.30
N VAL A 205 -3.27 -32.74 -18.27
CA VAL A 205 -2.44 -32.46 -19.46
C VAL A 205 -1.63 -33.68 -19.88
N SER A 206 -1.19 -34.54 -18.93
CA SER A 206 -0.41 -35.73 -19.21
C SER A 206 -1.26 -36.94 -19.72
N GLY A 207 -2.58 -36.78 -19.85
CA GLY A 207 -3.47 -37.85 -20.28
C GLY A 207 -3.64 -39.01 -19.27
N ALA A 208 -3.09 -38.87 -18.08
CA ALA A 208 -3.16 -39.85 -17.00
C ALA A 208 -4.39 -39.63 -16.10
N ALA A 209 -5.53 -39.29 -16.69
CA ALA A 209 -6.75 -39.02 -15.93
C ALA A 209 -7.68 -40.24 -15.97
N THR A 210 -7.58 -41.09 -14.97
CA THR A 210 -8.74 -41.75 -14.39
C THR A 210 -8.65 -41.58 -12.88
N LEU A 211 -9.41 -40.63 -12.36
CA LEU A 211 -9.77 -40.61 -10.95
C LEU A 211 -10.99 -41.55 -10.83
N GLU A 212 -10.79 -42.71 -10.31
CA GLU A 212 -11.85 -43.49 -9.68
C GLU A 212 -12.25 -42.86 -8.36
#